data_7c0575b51ac3963460c341e8d4f25b3d
#
_entry.id   7c0575b51ac3963460c341e8d4f25b3d
#
_cell.length_a   1.000
_cell.length_b   1.000
_cell.length_c   1.000
_cell.angle_alpha   90.00
_cell.angle_beta   90.00
_cell.angle_gamma   90.00
#
_symmetry.space_group_name_H-M   'P 1'
#
loop_
_entity.id
_entity.type
_entity.pdbx_description
1 polymer ?
#
loop_
_entity_poly.entity_id
_entity_poly.type
_entity_poly.pdbx_seq_one_letter_code
_entity_poly.pdbx_strand_id
1 'polypeptide(L)'
;MIKSAGVLLVSTVLMVSTAFAQMTPARTGDTPKGKALVDAKGMTLYVFDKDKGVPGKSACNGPCAENWPALLASDTDKPSGDWTIVVRDDGKKMWAYKGRPLYTWKNDKAPGDTDGDGKLNGAWHIAAP
;
A
#
# COMPACT_ATOMS: atom_id res chain seq x y z
N MET A 1 26.61 -2.29 -66.51
CA MET A 1 26.77 -3.11 -65.29
C MET A 1 26.13 -2.36 -64.14
N ILE A 2 24.98 -2.81 -63.72
CA ILE A 2 24.19 -2.18 -62.62
C ILE A 2 24.55 -2.97 -61.37
N LYS A 3 25.30 -2.33 -60.47
CA LYS A 3 25.47 -2.86 -59.12
C LYS A 3 24.29 -2.42 -58.27
N SER A 4 23.36 -3.33 -57.99
CA SER A 4 22.33 -3.09 -56.99
C SER A 4 22.96 -3.20 -55.62
N ALA A 5 23.10 -2.06 -54.94
CA ALA A 5 23.42 -2.06 -53.52
C ALA A 5 22.14 -2.45 -52.75
N GLY A 6 22.16 -3.66 -52.17
CA GLY A 6 21.12 -4.08 -51.28
C GLY A 6 21.18 -3.26 -50.02
N VAL A 7 20.15 -2.46 -49.81
CA VAL A 7 19.96 -1.77 -48.51
C VAL A 7 19.48 -2.83 -47.53
N LEU A 8 20.35 -3.25 -46.61
CA LEU A 8 19.95 -4.05 -45.48
C LEU A 8 19.23 -3.10 -44.47
N LEU A 9 17.94 -3.13 -44.51
CA LEU A 9 17.14 -2.52 -43.46
C LEU A 9 17.24 -3.41 -42.22
N VAL A 10 18.14 -3.06 -41.33
CA VAL A 10 18.14 -3.65 -39.98
C VAL A 10 17.02 -2.94 -39.21
N SER A 11 15.85 -3.56 -39.20
CA SER A 11 14.81 -3.13 -38.27
C SER A 11 15.23 -3.57 -36.87
N THR A 12 15.86 -2.69 -36.12
CA THR A 12 15.99 -2.84 -34.68
C THR A 12 14.60 -2.74 -34.07
N VAL A 13 14.00 -3.88 -33.80
CA VAL A 13 12.82 -3.93 -32.96
C VAL A 13 13.31 -3.60 -31.54
N LEU A 14 13.12 -2.35 -31.13
CA LEU A 14 13.23 -2.00 -29.73
C LEU A 14 12.09 -2.71 -29.01
N MET A 15 12.40 -3.84 -28.40
CA MET A 15 11.50 -4.39 -27.40
C MET A 15 11.57 -3.46 -26.19
N VAL A 16 10.62 -2.50 -26.14
CA VAL A 16 10.31 -1.85 -24.90
C VAL A 16 9.64 -2.90 -24.04
N SER A 17 10.42 -3.61 -23.22
CA SER A 17 9.85 -4.35 -22.12
C SER A 17 9.25 -3.30 -21.19
N THR A 18 7.95 -3.08 -21.30
CA THR A 18 7.21 -2.45 -20.24
C THR A 18 7.30 -3.41 -19.06
N ALA A 19 8.35 -3.22 -18.23
CA ALA A 19 8.31 -3.74 -16.91
C ALA A 19 7.09 -3.11 -16.26
N PHE A 20 5.99 -3.87 -16.15
CA PHE A 20 4.92 -3.52 -15.22
C PHE A 20 5.57 -3.55 -13.84
N ALA A 21 6.07 -2.38 -13.42
CA ALA A 21 6.41 -2.19 -12.04
C ALA A 21 5.16 -2.59 -11.26
N GLN A 22 5.24 -3.67 -10.48
CA GLN A 22 4.16 -4.03 -9.59
C GLN A 22 3.91 -2.81 -8.73
N MET A 23 2.75 -2.19 -8.92
CA MET A 23 2.32 -1.09 -8.09
C MET A 23 2.08 -1.67 -6.70
N THR A 24 2.99 -1.36 -5.76
CA THR A 24 2.77 -1.68 -4.37
C THR A 24 1.56 -0.88 -3.86
N PRO A 25 0.76 -1.43 -2.95
CA PRO A 25 -0.41 -0.73 -2.39
C PRO A 25 -0.07 0.57 -1.66
N ALA A 26 1.17 0.71 -1.24
CA ALA A 26 1.68 1.88 -0.54
C ALA A 26 3.12 2.15 -0.94
N ARG A 27 3.59 3.34 -0.66
CA ARG A 27 4.96 3.77 -0.85
C ARG A 27 5.51 4.41 0.41
N THR A 28 6.82 4.61 0.46
CA THR A 28 7.45 5.38 1.53
C THR A 28 7.25 6.88 1.28
N GLY A 29 6.82 7.59 2.31
CA GLY A 29 6.69 9.03 2.32
C GLY A 29 7.37 9.67 3.52
N ASP A 30 7.55 10.98 3.45
CA ASP A 30 8.14 11.76 4.54
C ASP A 30 7.04 12.38 5.41
N THR A 31 7.23 12.31 6.73
CA THR A 31 6.40 13.00 7.70
C THR A 31 7.27 13.76 8.68
N PRO A 32 6.72 14.71 9.47
CA PRO A 32 7.46 15.37 10.54
C PRO A 32 8.01 14.40 11.59
N LYS A 33 7.47 13.18 11.66
CA LYS A 33 7.88 12.13 12.60
C LYS A 33 8.78 11.08 11.94
N GLY A 34 9.27 11.31 10.73
CA GLY A 34 10.13 10.40 9.98
C GLY A 34 9.44 9.71 8.81
N LYS A 35 10.09 8.69 8.27
CA LYS A 35 9.55 7.92 7.15
C LYS A 35 8.36 7.09 7.58
N ALA A 36 7.34 7.05 6.72
CA ALA A 36 6.12 6.28 6.94
C ALA A 36 5.70 5.60 5.64
N LEU A 37 4.92 4.52 5.74
CA LEU A 37 4.13 4.08 4.60
C LEU A 37 3.00 5.07 4.38
N VAL A 38 2.76 5.42 3.12
CA VAL A 38 1.68 6.31 2.70
C VAL A 38 0.90 5.66 1.58
N ASP A 39 -0.39 5.97 1.49
CA ASP A 39 -1.23 5.47 0.41
C ASP A 39 -1.02 6.23 -0.90
N ALA A 40 -1.79 5.91 -1.94
CA ALA A 40 -1.67 6.54 -3.26
C ALA A 40 -1.92 8.06 -3.24
N LYS A 41 -2.63 8.56 -2.24
CA LYS A 41 -2.91 9.98 -2.03
C LYS A 41 -1.87 10.67 -1.15
N GLY A 42 -0.87 9.93 -0.67
CA GLY A 42 0.15 10.43 0.24
C GLY A 42 -0.28 10.46 1.71
N MET A 43 -1.43 9.89 2.05
CA MET A 43 -1.92 9.86 3.42
C MET A 43 -1.17 8.83 4.25
N THR A 44 -0.82 9.21 5.48
CA THR A 44 -0.09 8.34 6.41
C THR A 44 -0.88 7.09 6.75
N LEU A 45 -0.21 5.96 6.70
CA LEU A 45 -0.76 4.67 7.10
C LEU A 45 -0.36 4.33 8.52
N TYR A 46 -1.25 3.63 9.22
CA TYR A 46 -1.12 3.26 10.63
C TYR A 46 -1.31 1.77 10.81
N VAL A 47 -0.73 1.27 11.89
CA VAL A 47 -0.92 -0.10 12.38
C VAL A 47 -1.54 -0.07 13.78
N PHE A 48 -2.29 -1.11 14.08
CA PHE A 48 -3.03 -1.26 15.34
C PHE A 48 -2.48 -2.42 16.16
N ASP A 49 -2.05 -2.15 17.39
CA ASP A 49 -1.42 -3.17 18.24
C ASP A 49 -2.33 -4.36 18.54
N LYS A 50 -3.63 -4.13 18.65
CA LYS A 50 -4.59 -5.21 18.90
C LYS A 50 -4.69 -6.23 17.76
N ASP A 51 -4.28 -5.85 16.55
CA ASP A 51 -4.23 -6.78 15.42
C ASP A 51 -3.23 -7.91 15.62
N LYS A 52 -2.23 -7.72 16.47
CA LYS A 52 -1.26 -8.76 16.81
C LYS A 52 -1.91 -9.97 17.52
N GLY A 53 -3.01 -9.72 18.22
CA GLY A 53 -3.78 -10.78 18.91
C GLY A 53 -4.69 -11.60 18.01
N VAL A 54 -4.85 -11.19 16.75
CA VAL A 54 -5.73 -11.85 15.76
C VAL A 54 -5.00 -12.01 14.42
N PRO A 55 -3.94 -12.82 14.34
CA PRO A 55 -3.15 -12.98 13.12
C PRO A 55 -4.03 -13.29 11.90
N GLY A 56 -3.79 -12.60 10.79
CA GLY A 56 -4.57 -12.77 9.56
C GLY A 56 -5.95 -12.11 9.57
N LYS A 57 -6.27 -11.35 10.61
CA LYS A 57 -7.54 -10.65 10.79
C LYS A 57 -7.31 -9.19 11.17
N SER A 58 -8.40 -8.41 11.17
CA SER A 58 -8.43 -7.06 11.70
C SER A 58 -9.27 -7.04 12.98
N ALA A 59 -8.72 -6.48 14.05
CA ALA A 59 -9.45 -6.27 15.30
C ALA A 59 -10.23 -4.95 15.29
N CYS A 60 -10.09 -4.13 14.24
CA CYS A 60 -10.74 -2.83 14.10
C CYS A 60 -12.01 -2.98 13.27
N ASN A 61 -13.15 -3.10 13.92
CA ASN A 61 -14.46 -3.33 13.31
C ASN A 61 -15.48 -2.31 13.81
N GLY A 62 -16.61 -2.18 13.12
CA GLY A 62 -17.69 -1.28 13.51
C GLY A 62 -17.24 0.18 13.63
N PRO A 63 -17.47 0.85 14.76
CA PRO A 63 -17.08 2.25 14.96
C PRO A 63 -15.58 2.49 14.82
N CYS A 64 -14.74 1.52 15.19
CA CYS A 64 -13.30 1.58 14.97
C CYS A 64 -12.99 1.71 13.48
N ALA A 65 -13.63 0.93 12.63
CA ALA A 65 -13.41 0.96 11.19
C ALA A 65 -13.88 2.28 10.54
N GLU A 66 -14.83 2.96 11.13
CA GLU A 66 -15.27 4.29 10.67
C GLU A 66 -14.21 5.35 10.97
N ASN A 67 -13.58 5.27 12.13
CA ASN A 67 -12.51 6.19 12.53
C ASN A 67 -11.18 5.87 11.85
N TRP A 68 -10.94 4.60 11.56
CA TRP A 68 -9.70 4.07 10.99
C TRP A 68 -10.02 3.30 9.71
N PRO A 69 -10.30 4.01 8.60
CA PRO A 69 -10.58 3.35 7.33
C PRO A 69 -9.43 2.45 6.90
N ALA A 70 -9.75 1.23 6.52
CA ALA A 70 -8.77 0.26 6.05
C ALA A 70 -8.20 0.67 4.69
N LEU A 71 -6.93 0.33 4.45
CA LEU A 71 -6.34 0.36 3.12
C LEU A 71 -6.93 -0.81 2.33
N LEU A 72 -7.96 -0.54 1.54
CA LEU A 72 -8.73 -1.59 0.86
C LEU A 72 -7.96 -2.19 -0.31
N ALA A 73 -8.10 -3.51 -0.46
CA ALA A 73 -7.67 -4.26 -1.63
C ALA A 73 -8.89 -4.58 -2.50
N SER A 74 -8.68 -4.67 -3.81
CA SER A 74 -9.73 -5.11 -4.75
C SER A 74 -9.79 -6.64 -4.81
N ASP A 75 -10.87 -7.17 -5.39
CA ASP A 75 -11.02 -8.62 -5.59
C ASP A 75 -9.99 -9.21 -6.55
N THR A 76 -9.38 -8.37 -7.39
CA THR A 76 -8.36 -8.79 -8.35
C THR A 76 -6.94 -8.62 -7.84
N ASP A 77 -6.75 -7.94 -6.70
CA ASP A 77 -5.44 -7.79 -6.07
C ASP A 77 -4.94 -9.12 -5.52
N LYS A 78 -3.63 -9.32 -5.61
CA LYS A 78 -2.99 -10.57 -5.16
C LYS A 78 -1.85 -10.25 -4.20
N PRO A 79 -1.63 -11.12 -3.19
CA PRO A 79 -0.47 -11.00 -2.31
C PRO A 79 0.84 -11.07 -3.10
N SER A 80 1.84 -10.29 -2.67
CA SER A 80 3.17 -10.31 -3.25
C SER A 80 4.22 -9.89 -2.22
N GLY A 81 5.20 -10.74 -1.96
CA GLY A 81 6.27 -10.46 -1.00
C GLY A 81 5.73 -10.20 0.41
N ASP A 82 6.07 -9.06 0.98
CA ASP A 82 5.62 -8.65 2.32
C ASP A 82 4.16 -8.17 2.34
N TRP A 83 3.50 -8.06 1.18
CA TRP A 83 2.14 -7.60 1.03
C TRP A 83 1.17 -8.77 1.01
N THR A 84 0.26 -8.80 1.97
CA THR A 84 -0.79 -9.81 2.07
C THR A 84 -2.17 -9.17 2.15
N ILE A 85 -3.20 -9.99 1.96
CA ILE A 85 -4.59 -9.53 1.99
C ILE A 85 -5.29 -10.16 3.17
N VAL A 86 -5.96 -9.32 3.95
CA VAL A 86 -6.79 -9.73 5.09
C VAL A 86 -8.25 -9.58 4.70
N VAL A 87 -9.05 -10.62 4.93
CA VAL A 87 -10.51 -10.56 4.78
C VAL A 87 -11.08 -10.13 6.13
N ARG A 88 -11.75 -8.97 6.13
CA ARG A 88 -12.36 -8.39 7.32
C ARG A 88 -13.65 -9.11 7.69
N ASP A 89 -14.13 -8.90 8.92
CA ASP A 89 -15.40 -9.50 9.38
C ASP A 89 -16.60 -9.01 8.55
N ASP A 90 -16.52 -7.81 7.96
CA ASP A 90 -17.55 -7.28 7.05
C ASP A 90 -17.45 -7.83 5.61
N GLY A 91 -16.50 -8.72 5.34
CA GLY A 91 -16.25 -9.29 4.03
C GLY A 91 -15.37 -8.46 3.10
N LYS A 92 -15.02 -7.24 3.48
CA LYS A 92 -14.09 -6.40 2.70
C LYS A 92 -12.67 -6.90 2.85
N LYS A 93 -11.87 -6.68 1.81
CA LYS A 93 -10.45 -7.03 1.77
C LYS A 93 -9.60 -5.80 2.05
N MET A 94 -8.56 -5.97 2.85
CA MET A 94 -7.60 -4.93 3.15
C MET A 94 -6.17 -5.43 3.02
N TRP A 95 -5.27 -4.48 2.77
CA TRP A 95 -3.86 -4.79 2.69
C TRP A 95 -3.23 -4.87 4.09
N ALA A 96 -2.31 -5.82 4.23
CA ALA A 96 -1.39 -5.92 5.34
C ALA A 96 0.06 -5.91 4.83
N TYR A 97 0.94 -5.25 5.54
CA TYR A 97 2.36 -5.19 5.27
C TYR A 97 3.13 -5.87 6.39
N LYS A 98 3.95 -6.87 6.04
CA LYS A 98 4.67 -7.69 7.03
C LYS A 98 3.76 -8.25 8.14
N GLY A 99 2.57 -8.68 7.75
CA GLY A 99 1.57 -9.23 8.66
C GLY A 99 0.76 -8.19 9.44
N ARG A 100 0.99 -6.90 9.23
CA ARG A 100 0.28 -5.82 9.92
C ARG A 100 -0.76 -5.18 9.00
N PRO A 101 -2.08 -5.32 9.28
CA PRO A 101 -3.12 -4.58 8.57
C PRO A 101 -2.90 -3.07 8.62
N LEU A 102 -3.19 -2.38 7.54
CA LEU A 102 -2.91 -0.96 7.37
C LEU A 102 -4.19 -0.13 7.30
N TYR A 103 -4.16 1.01 7.98
CA TYR A 103 -5.29 1.92 8.13
C TYR A 103 -4.87 3.36 7.88
N THR A 104 -5.83 4.21 7.50
CA THR A 104 -5.70 5.67 7.59
C THR A 104 -6.41 6.18 8.84
N TRP A 105 -6.14 7.42 9.23
CA TRP A 105 -6.86 8.12 10.29
C TRP A 105 -7.81 9.14 9.67
N LYS A 106 -9.09 9.10 10.03
CA LYS A 106 -10.13 9.92 9.41
C LYS A 106 -9.89 11.42 9.53
N ASN A 107 -9.18 11.85 10.58
CA ASN A 107 -8.91 13.27 10.85
C ASN A 107 -7.60 13.77 10.26
N ASP A 108 -6.79 12.91 9.65
CA ASP A 108 -5.68 13.38 8.83
C ASP A 108 -6.25 14.02 7.56
N LYS A 109 -5.89 15.29 7.32
CA LYS A 109 -6.49 16.11 6.26
C LYS A 109 -5.59 16.29 5.04
N ALA A 110 -4.27 16.19 5.22
CA ALA A 110 -3.30 16.43 4.18
C ALA A 110 -2.18 15.39 4.22
N PRO A 111 -1.51 15.15 3.08
CA PRO A 111 -0.31 14.31 3.05
C PRO A 111 0.71 14.77 4.09
N GLY A 112 1.27 13.80 4.84
CA GLY A 112 2.21 14.08 5.91
C GLY A 112 1.60 14.32 7.28
N ASP A 113 0.29 14.45 7.39
CA ASP A 113 -0.39 14.50 8.70
C ASP A 113 -0.16 13.20 9.47
N THR A 114 0.02 13.29 10.77
CA THR A 114 0.28 12.15 11.66
C THR A 114 -0.55 12.22 12.95
N ASP A 115 -1.73 12.79 12.87
CA ASP A 115 -2.59 13.02 14.04
C ASP A 115 -3.09 11.71 14.68
N GLY A 116 -3.04 10.61 13.94
CA GLY A 116 -3.42 9.29 14.44
C GLY A 116 -2.36 8.61 15.30
N ASP A 117 -1.11 9.07 15.23
CA ASP A 117 -0.01 8.43 15.97
C ASP A 117 -0.18 8.58 17.48
N GLY A 118 -0.08 7.47 18.20
CA GLY A 118 -0.22 7.44 19.64
C GLY A 118 -1.64 7.41 20.17
N LYS A 119 -2.65 7.41 19.30
CA LYS A 119 -4.05 7.34 19.71
C LYS A 119 -4.36 6.07 20.49
N LEU A 120 -5.39 6.14 21.32
CA LEU A 120 -5.88 5.05 22.16
C LEU A 120 -4.75 4.54 23.10
N ASN A 121 -4.12 5.46 23.83
CA ASN A 121 -3.02 5.17 24.76
C ASN A 121 -1.83 4.45 24.09
N GLY A 122 -1.49 4.84 22.87
CA GLY A 122 -0.38 4.28 22.13
C GLY A 122 -0.67 2.98 21.40
N ALA A 123 -1.93 2.58 21.28
CA ALA A 123 -2.29 1.38 20.52
C ALA A 123 -2.16 1.55 19.00
N TRP A 124 -2.17 2.79 18.52
CA TRP A 124 -2.03 3.15 17.11
C TRP A 124 -0.67 3.78 16.85
N HIS A 125 0.01 3.30 15.81
CA HIS A 125 1.34 3.75 15.43
C HIS A 125 1.41 4.02 13.93
N ILE A 126 2.29 4.94 13.55
CA ILE A 126 2.66 5.11 12.15
C ILE A 126 3.24 3.79 11.63
N ALA A 127 2.79 3.36 10.46
CA ALA A 127 3.35 2.18 9.79
C ALA A 127 4.74 2.53 9.25
N ALA A 128 5.76 1.86 9.77
CA ALA A 128 7.14 2.01 9.28
C ALA A 128 7.33 1.24 7.96
N PRO A 129 8.13 1.78 7.04
CA PRO A 129 8.49 1.10 5.80
C PRO A 129 9.27 -0.19 6.02
#